data_ce88c55a8a9c0919378918fc641f4812
#
_entry.id   ce88c55a8a9c0919378918fc641f4812
#
_cell.length_a   1.000
_cell.length_b   1.000
_cell.length_c   1.000
_cell.angle_alpha   90.00
_cell.angle_beta   90.00
_cell.angle_gamma   90.00
#
_symmetry.space_group_name_H-M   'P 1'
#
loop_
_entity.id
_entity.type
_entity.pdbx_description
1 polymer ?
#
loop_
_entity_poly.entity_id
_entity_poly.type
_entity_poly.pdbx_seq_one_letter_code
_entity_poly.pdbx_strand_id
1 'polypeptide(L)'
;TWEISESSADDFSDFIRQTWEYSYDTNCPQIVNTPYSPEKMKEVMSNFFVESFVGNTPTHYYSGVELRTATCDQTDVAEVGFVGRTLLNAFNALEYGEQQRRTDLVTNAYKIFDSYLQNGFSETGFFNEVVHYRRNFVESVHSIRRQSEGVYALLHFLNYERLQGRKHPEWEKRIKSMLDMFLRLQNKDGSFPR
;
A
#
# COMPACT_ATOMS: atom_id res chain seq x y z
N THR A 1 13.65 24.70 -23.16
CA THR A 1 14.35 24.28 -24.37
C THR A 1 13.79 22.94 -24.79
N TRP A 2 13.40 22.78 -26.06
CA TRP A 2 12.96 21.50 -26.62
C TRP A 2 14.14 20.95 -27.41
N GLU A 3 14.46 19.68 -27.21
CA GLU A 3 15.47 18.99 -27.96
C GLU A 3 14.80 17.90 -28.79
N ILE A 4 15.09 17.87 -30.08
CA ILE A 4 14.53 16.89 -31.02
C ILE A 4 15.73 16.10 -31.53
N SER A 5 15.69 14.79 -31.37
CA SER A 5 16.66 13.86 -31.91
C SER A 5 15.98 12.83 -32.81
N GLU A 6 16.65 12.42 -33.86
CA GLU A 6 16.23 11.28 -34.68
C GLU A 6 16.99 10.03 -34.23
N SER A 7 16.27 8.96 -34.02
CA SER A 7 16.84 7.63 -33.76
C SER A 7 15.99 6.58 -34.45
N SER A 8 16.60 5.46 -34.83
CA SER A 8 15.88 4.28 -35.27
C SER A 8 15.66 3.35 -34.10
N ALA A 9 14.46 2.88 -33.92
CA ALA A 9 14.11 1.88 -32.93
C ALA A 9 13.42 0.70 -33.59
N ASP A 10 13.76 -0.52 -33.22
CA ASP A 10 13.19 -1.71 -33.81
C ASP A 10 11.73 -1.93 -33.40
N ASP A 11 11.38 -1.52 -32.18
CA ASP A 11 10.02 -1.56 -31.64
C ASP A 11 9.81 -0.45 -30.58
N PHE A 12 8.59 -0.41 -30.01
CA PHE A 12 8.25 0.57 -28.98
C PHE A 12 9.09 0.42 -27.70
N SER A 13 9.44 -0.79 -27.30
CA SER A 13 10.28 -1.03 -26.12
C SER A 13 11.69 -0.52 -26.32
N ASP A 14 12.24 -0.72 -27.51
CA ASP A 14 13.55 -0.18 -27.89
C ASP A 14 13.54 1.34 -27.94
N PHE A 15 12.47 1.95 -28.46
CA PHE A 15 12.29 3.41 -28.42
C PHE A 15 12.28 3.95 -26.98
N ILE A 16 11.54 3.30 -26.09
CA ILE A 16 11.50 3.70 -24.67
C ILE A 16 12.89 3.56 -24.03
N ARG A 17 13.59 2.46 -24.27
CA ARG A 17 14.94 2.24 -23.75
C ARG A 17 15.91 3.32 -24.22
N GLN A 18 15.94 3.61 -25.52
CA GLN A 18 16.81 4.65 -26.10
C GLN A 18 16.49 6.05 -25.53
N THR A 19 15.19 6.36 -25.34
CA THR A 19 14.77 7.64 -24.72
C THR A 19 15.24 7.75 -23.27
N TRP A 20 15.19 6.66 -22.53
CA TRP A 20 15.68 6.60 -21.15
C TRP A 20 17.19 6.77 -21.08
N GLU A 21 17.95 6.02 -21.88
CA GLU A 21 19.40 6.09 -21.97
C GLU A 21 19.85 7.51 -22.33
N TYR A 22 19.26 8.10 -23.37
CA TYR A 22 19.52 9.47 -23.77
C TYR A 22 19.25 10.47 -22.64
N SER A 23 18.11 10.36 -21.98
CA SER A 23 17.75 11.26 -20.88
C SER A 23 18.69 11.10 -19.70
N TYR A 24 19.10 9.89 -19.38
CA TYR A 24 20.03 9.60 -18.30
C TYR A 24 21.42 10.19 -18.60
N ASP A 25 21.94 9.94 -19.80
CA ASP A 25 23.27 10.42 -20.22
C ASP A 25 23.31 11.95 -20.33
N THR A 26 22.23 12.55 -20.85
CA THR A 26 22.13 14.01 -20.99
C THR A 26 22.06 14.73 -19.63
N ASN A 27 21.28 14.18 -18.69
CA ASN A 27 21.15 14.80 -17.37
C ASN A 27 22.31 14.47 -16.44
N CYS A 28 23.09 13.40 -16.73
CA CYS A 28 24.22 12.95 -15.92
C CYS A 28 23.93 13.05 -14.40
N PRO A 29 22.89 12.38 -13.89
CA PRO A 29 22.46 12.59 -12.51
C PRO A 29 23.60 12.27 -11.55
N GLN A 30 23.92 13.23 -10.71
CA GLN A 30 24.94 13.05 -9.70
C GLN A 30 24.42 12.15 -8.57
N ILE A 31 25.27 11.26 -8.08
CA ILE A 31 24.95 10.48 -6.88
C ILE A 31 24.88 11.45 -5.70
N VAL A 32 23.69 11.56 -5.13
CA VAL A 32 23.49 12.33 -3.91
C VAL A 32 23.92 11.50 -2.72
N ASN A 33 24.99 11.92 -2.05
CA ASN A 33 25.36 11.33 -0.77
C ASN A 33 24.34 11.74 0.29
N THR A 34 23.49 10.79 0.69
CA THR A 34 22.57 11.03 1.79
C THR A 34 23.34 10.95 3.12
N PRO A 35 23.02 11.80 4.12
CA PRO A 35 23.68 11.77 5.43
C PRO A 35 23.27 10.55 6.27
N TYR A 36 22.36 9.75 5.78
CA TYR A 36 21.81 8.60 6.50
C TYR A 36 22.10 7.28 5.77
N SER A 37 22.54 6.29 6.52
CA SER A 37 22.62 4.91 6.01
C SER A 37 21.23 4.35 5.71
N PRO A 38 21.11 3.31 4.87
CA PRO A 38 19.85 2.61 4.64
C PRO A 38 19.18 2.13 5.94
N GLU A 39 19.97 1.67 6.91
CA GLU A 39 19.50 1.22 8.22
C GLU A 39 18.89 2.39 9.00
N LYS A 40 19.54 3.55 9.00
CA LYS A 40 19.01 4.74 9.66
C LYS A 40 17.73 5.24 9.00
N MET A 41 17.62 5.15 7.67
CA MET A 41 16.38 5.48 6.98
C MET A 41 15.24 4.52 7.35
N LYS A 42 15.51 3.22 7.42
CA LYS A 42 14.52 2.22 7.87
C LYS A 42 14.07 2.49 9.31
N GLU A 43 14.98 2.84 10.20
CA GLU A 43 14.65 3.22 11.58
C GLU A 43 13.72 4.44 11.63
N VAL A 44 14.03 5.50 10.90
CA VAL A 44 13.21 6.72 10.85
C VAL A 44 11.81 6.41 10.29
N MET A 45 11.73 5.66 9.20
CA MET A 45 10.45 5.25 8.61
C MET A 45 9.65 4.37 9.59
N SER A 46 10.30 3.47 10.30
CA SER A 46 9.64 2.59 11.28
C SER A 46 9.09 3.38 12.47
N ASN A 47 9.80 4.40 12.93
CA ASN A 47 9.32 5.29 13.98
C ASN A 47 8.08 6.08 13.50
N PHE A 48 8.05 6.51 12.23
CA PHE A 48 6.88 7.14 11.66
C PHE A 48 5.65 6.20 11.71
N PHE A 49 5.79 4.90 11.46
CA PHE A 49 4.68 3.95 11.61
C PHE A 49 4.15 3.89 13.07
N VAL A 50 5.02 3.97 14.05
CA VAL A 50 4.58 4.01 15.46
C VAL A 50 3.83 5.31 15.76
N GLU A 51 4.37 6.44 15.33
CA GLU A 51 3.79 7.77 15.58
C GLU A 51 2.48 8.00 14.81
N SER A 52 2.35 7.41 13.62
CA SER A 52 1.16 7.53 12.77
C SER A 52 0.05 6.52 13.09
N PHE A 53 0.26 5.63 14.05
CA PHE A 53 -0.72 4.61 14.41
C PHE A 53 -1.95 5.22 15.07
N VAL A 54 -3.13 4.85 14.56
CA VAL A 54 -4.44 5.25 15.09
C VAL A 54 -5.17 4.03 15.63
N GLY A 55 -5.36 3.99 16.94
CA GLY A 55 -6.00 2.86 17.64
C GLY A 55 -7.52 2.82 17.60
N ASN A 56 -8.16 3.79 16.95
CA ASN A 56 -9.62 3.83 16.80
C ASN A 56 -10.08 2.96 15.63
N THR A 57 -11.37 2.64 15.59
CA THR A 57 -11.95 1.88 14.47
C THR A 57 -12.23 2.78 13.27
N PRO A 58 -11.71 2.45 12.08
CA PRO A 58 -10.78 1.34 11.82
C PRO A 58 -9.38 1.65 12.35
N THR A 59 -8.74 0.66 12.96
CA THR A 59 -7.33 0.76 13.36
C THR A 59 -6.46 0.83 12.11
N HIS A 60 -5.62 1.86 12.01
CA HIS A 60 -4.85 2.14 10.79
C HIS A 60 -3.62 3.01 11.08
N TYR A 61 -2.83 3.28 10.05
CA TYR A 61 -1.88 4.39 10.04
C TYR A 61 -2.51 5.59 9.33
N TYR A 62 -2.09 6.79 9.66
CA TYR A 62 -2.47 7.97 8.87
C TYR A 62 -2.11 7.76 7.40
N SER A 63 -3.05 8.06 6.51
CA SER A 63 -2.82 7.94 5.06
C SER A 63 -1.85 8.99 4.51
N GLY A 64 -1.51 9.99 5.29
CA GLY A 64 -0.56 11.04 4.91
C GLY A 64 -0.78 12.34 5.67
N VAL A 65 -0.15 13.38 5.17
CA VAL A 65 -0.23 14.74 5.69
C VAL A 65 -0.77 15.67 4.62
N GLU A 66 -1.71 16.53 4.97
CA GLU A 66 -2.16 17.59 4.08
C GLU A 66 -1.14 18.74 4.11
N LEU A 67 -0.51 19.00 2.95
CA LEU A 67 0.44 20.11 2.79
C LEU A 67 -0.23 21.42 2.35
N ARG A 68 -1.55 21.53 2.48
CA ARG A 68 -2.31 22.72 2.07
C ARG A 68 -1.97 23.96 2.88
N THR A 69 -1.49 23.78 4.07
CA THR A 69 -1.13 24.84 5.00
C THR A 69 0.28 24.59 5.55
N ALA A 70 0.88 25.59 6.16
CA ALA A 70 2.16 25.46 6.86
C ALA A 70 2.11 24.49 8.07
N THR A 71 0.93 23.95 8.41
CA THR A 71 0.71 23.13 9.60
C THR A 71 0.95 21.63 9.37
N CYS A 72 1.00 21.16 8.12
CA CYS A 72 1.19 19.75 7.81
C CYS A 72 0.21 18.84 8.58
N ASP A 73 -1.09 19.16 8.51
CA ASP A 73 -2.11 18.42 9.26
C ASP A 73 -2.24 16.98 8.77
N GLN A 74 -2.42 16.07 9.73
CA GLN A 74 -2.66 14.66 9.40
C GLN A 74 -4.04 14.48 8.78
N THR A 75 -4.13 13.64 7.75
CA THR A 75 -5.42 13.29 7.15
C THR A 75 -6.27 12.48 8.11
N ASP A 76 -7.60 12.66 8.09
CA ASP A 76 -8.54 11.87 8.89
C ASP A 76 -9.06 10.63 8.13
N VAL A 77 -8.22 10.06 7.28
CA VAL A 77 -8.60 9.02 6.32
C VAL A 77 -7.79 7.77 6.55
N ALA A 78 -8.47 6.62 6.60
CA ALA A 78 -7.87 5.30 6.45
C ALA A 78 -8.15 4.76 5.05
N GLU A 79 -7.11 4.36 4.35
CA GLU A 79 -7.21 3.80 2.99
C GLU A 79 -6.60 2.40 2.93
N VAL A 80 -7.32 1.45 2.32
CA VAL A 80 -6.84 0.09 2.15
C VAL A 80 -5.76 -0.02 1.07
N GLY A 81 -5.88 0.81 0.04
CA GLY A 81 -4.93 0.89 -1.08
C GLY A 81 -4.55 2.33 -1.40
N PHE A 82 -3.93 2.55 -2.57
CA PHE A 82 -3.50 3.87 -3.05
C PHE A 82 -2.48 4.52 -2.10
N VAL A 83 -2.75 5.70 -1.56
CA VAL A 83 -1.79 6.46 -0.73
C VAL A 83 -1.62 5.79 0.64
N GLY A 84 -2.70 5.47 1.32
CA GLY A 84 -2.67 4.97 2.69
C GLY A 84 -2.12 3.56 2.83
N ARG A 85 -2.49 2.67 1.92
CA ARG A 85 -2.03 1.27 1.86
C ARG A 85 -1.94 0.60 3.23
N THR A 86 -2.95 0.78 4.06
CA THR A 86 -2.90 0.44 5.49
C THR A 86 -2.46 -1.01 5.73
N LEU A 87 -3.01 -1.97 4.97
CA LEU A 87 -2.65 -3.39 5.12
C LEU A 87 -1.23 -3.70 4.65
N LEU A 88 -0.75 -3.06 3.57
CA LEU A 88 0.62 -3.26 3.10
C LEU A 88 1.63 -2.65 4.08
N ASN A 89 1.32 -1.48 4.64
CA ASN A 89 2.14 -0.85 5.66
C ASN A 89 2.17 -1.70 6.95
N ALA A 90 1.03 -2.29 7.34
CA ALA A 90 0.97 -3.20 8.48
C ALA A 90 1.83 -4.47 8.24
N PHE A 91 1.79 -5.04 7.04
CA PHE A 91 2.64 -6.17 6.69
C PHE A 91 4.14 -5.80 6.77
N ASN A 92 4.54 -4.69 6.17
CA ASN A 92 5.93 -4.22 6.21
C ASN A 92 6.40 -3.93 7.66
N ALA A 93 5.52 -3.35 8.47
CA ALA A 93 5.81 -3.08 9.88
C ALA A 93 5.94 -4.39 10.69
N LEU A 94 5.11 -5.39 10.41
CA LEU A 94 5.20 -6.72 11.02
C LEU A 94 6.53 -7.39 10.71
N GLU A 95 6.85 -7.53 9.42
CA GLU A 95 8.07 -8.20 8.96
C GLU A 95 9.33 -7.52 9.54
N TYR A 96 9.43 -6.21 9.39
CA TYR A 96 10.56 -5.46 9.94
C TYR A 96 10.59 -5.51 11.47
N GLY A 97 9.45 -5.41 12.12
CA GLY A 97 9.31 -5.47 13.57
C GLY A 97 9.79 -6.81 14.15
N GLU A 98 9.46 -7.92 13.53
CA GLU A 98 9.96 -9.24 13.94
C GLU A 98 11.48 -9.37 13.71
N GLN A 99 11.98 -8.92 12.55
CA GLN A 99 13.42 -8.94 12.25
C GLN A 99 14.24 -8.09 13.23
N GLN A 100 13.73 -6.93 13.63
CA GLN A 100 14.42 -6.00 14.53
C GLN A 100 14.01 -6.14 16.01
N ARG A 101 13.13 -7.09 16.35
CA ARG A 101 12.58 -7.30 17.70
C ARG A 101 11.83 -6.05 18.24
N ARG A 102 11.18 -5.31 17.35
CA ARG A 102 10.35 -4.15 17.65
C ARG A 102 8.91 -4.58 17.93
N THR A 103 8.63 -4.91 19.18
CA THR A 103 7.31 -5.41 19.62
C THR A 103 6.18 -4.40 19.42
N ASP A 104 6.48 -3.11 19.46
CA ASP A 104 5.54 -2.03 19.17
C ASP A 104 5.01 -2.10 17.72
N LEU A 105 5.89 -2.28 16.74
CA LEU A 105 5.52 -2.45 15.33
C LEU A 105 4.69 -3.72 15.11
N VAL A 106 5.13 -4.82 15.67
CA VAL A 106 4.45 -6.12 15.56
C VAL A 106 3.04 -6.04 16.15
N THR A 107 2.93 -5.50 17.36
CA THR A 107 1.63 -5.36 18.05
C THR A 107 0.67 -4.48 17.28
N ASN A 108 1.13 -3.35 16.77
CA ASN A 108 0.30 -2.43 15.99
C ASN A 108 -0.13 -3.05 14.66
N ALA A 109 0.75 -3.78 13.99
CA ALA A 109 0.43 -4.48 12.76
C ALA A 109 -0.72 -5.49 12.95
N TYR A 110 -0.62 -6.36 13.96
CA TYR A 110 -1.69 -7.32 14.25
C TYR A 110 -3.01 -6.63 14.61
N LYS A 111 -2.98 -5.55 15.39
CA LYS A 111 -4.19 -4.76 15.68
C LYS A 111 -4.86 -4.24 14.40
N ILE A 112 -4.08 -3.83 13.41
CA ILE A 112 -4.62 -3.40 12.12
C ILE A 112 -5.25 -4.56 11.37
N PHE A 113 -4.58 -5.71 11.27
CA PHE A 113 -5.15 -6.90 10.62
C PHE A 113 -6.44 -7.34 11.29
N ASP A 114 -6.47 -7.43 12.61
CA ASP A 114 -7.65 -7.82 13.38
C ASP A 114 -8.81 -6.83 13.18
N SER A 115 -8.53 -5.54 13.19
CA SER A 115 -9.52 -4.49 12.97
C SER A 115 -10.13 -4.58 11.56
N TYR A 116 -9.30 -4.79 10.55
CA TYR A 116 -9.78 -4.94 9.17
C TYR A 116 -10.56 -6.24 8.96
N LEU A 117 -10.15 -7.34 9.59
CA LEU A 117 -10.90 -8.59 9.53
C LEU A 117 -12.32 -8.43 10.08
N GLN A 118 -12.45 -7.68 11.16
CA GLN A 118 -13.74 -7.48 11.85
C GLN A 118 -14.61 -6.39 11.19
N ASN A 119 -14.01 -5.28 10.79
CA ASN A 119 -14.72 -4.06 10.44
C ASN A 119 -14.35 -3.49 9.05
N GLY A 120 -13.38 -4.07 8.36
CA GLY A 120 -12.82 -3.51 7.12
C GLY A 120 -13.59 -3.88 5.86
N PHE A 121 -14.70 -4.64 5.96
CA PHE A 121 -15.47 -5.10 4.80
C PHE A 121 -16.84 -4.45 4.75
N SER A 122 -17.25 -4.08 3.54
CA SER A 122 -18.59 -3.64 3.23
C SER A 122 -19.56 -4.84 3.20
N GLU A 123 -20.87 -4.55 3.15
CA GLU A 123 -21.90 -5.57 2.98
C GLU A 123 -21.75 -6.39 1.69
N THR A 124 -21.15 -5.80 0.66
CA THR A 124 -20.85 -6.49 -0.60
C THR A 124 -19.67 -7.46 -0.50
N GLY A 125 -18.91 -7.42 0.59
CA GLY A 125 -17.73 -8.26 0.82
C GLY A 125 -16.42 -7.71 0.28
N PHE A 126 -16.45 -6.52 -0.35
CA PHE A 126 -15.24 -5.76 -0.67
C PHE A 126 -14.71 -5.00 0.55
N PHE A 127 -13.45 -4.59 0.51
CA PHE A 127 -12.95 -3.68 1.53
C PHE A 127 -13.69 -2.34 1.51
N ASN A 128 -13.87 -1.76 2.68
CA ASN A 128 -14.12 -0.34 2.83
C ASN A 128 -12.84 0.40 2.40
N GLU A 129 -12.85 0.97 1.19
CA GLU A 129 -11.64 1.52 0.58
C GLU A 129 -11.13 2.76 1.28
N VAL A 130 -12.05 3.65 1.63
CA VAL A 130 -11.77 4.95 2.22
C VAL A 130 -12.72 5.16 3.40
N VAL A 131 -12.14 5.31 4.57
CA VAL A 131 -12.90 5.53 5.81
C VAL A 131 -12.45 6.85 6.44
N HIS A 132 -13.36 7.80 6.55
CA HIS A 132 -13.19 9.05 7.28
C HIS A 132 -13.51 8.82 8.75
N TYR A 133 -12.50 8.46 9.54
CA TYR A 133 -12.70 7.97 10.90
C TYR A 133 -13.19 9.05 11.88
N ARG A 134 -12.84 10.35 11.69
CA ARG A 134 -13.37 11.43 12.53
C ARG A 134 -14.82 11.75 12.24
N ARG A 135 -15.27 11.51 11.01
CA ARG A 135 -16.65 11.75 10.56
C ARG A 135 -17.53 10.51 10.64
N ASN A 136 -16.92 9.35 10.96
CA ASN A 136 -17.57 8.05 10.91
C ASN A 136 -18.30 7.79 9.57
N PHE A 137 -17.62 8.09 8.46
CA PHE A 137 -18.15 8.00 7.12
C PHE A 137 -17.28 7.06 6.27
N VAL A 138 -17.93 6.14 5.55
CA VAL A 138 -17.28 5.22 4.60
C VAL A 138 -17.72 5.60 3.20
N GLU A 139 -16.75 5.78 2.29
CA GLU A 139 -17.05 6.00 0.89
C GLU A 139 -17.60 4.72 0.27
N SER A 140 -18.67 4.86 -0.53
CA SER A 140 -19.37 3.72 -1.16
C SER A 140 -18.73 3.29 -2.48
N VAL A 141 -17.63 3.92 -2.89
CA VAL A 141 -16.94 3.61 -4.15
C VAL A 141 -15.95 2.47 -3.93
N HIS A 142 -15.94 1.51 -4.88
CA HIS A 142 -14.97 0.43 -4.90
C HIS A 142 -14.21 0.46 -6.23
N SER A 143 -12.90 0.69 -6.15
CA SER A 143 -12.02 0.64 -7.32
C SER A 143 -11.22 -0.66 -7.34
N ILE A 144 -11.14 -1.29 -8.49
CA ILE A 144 -10.32 -2.51 -8.67
C ILE A 144 -8.90 -2.31 -8.17
N ARG A 145 -8.32 -1.14 -8.42
CA ARG A 145 -6.96 -0.81 -7.99
C ARG A 145 -6.79 -0.92 -6.47
N ARG A 146 -7.62 -0.22 -5.69
CA ARG A 146 -7.51 -0.20 -4.23
C ARG A 146 -7.82 -1.55 -3.62
N GLN A 147 -8.84 -2.24 -4.16
CA GLN A 147 -9.22 -3.59 -3.72
C GLN A 147 -8.09 -4.59 -3.98
N SER A 148 -7.49 -4.57 -5.17
CA SER A 148 -6.38 -5.48 -5.51
C SER A 148 -5.12 -5.21 -4.70
N GLU A 149 -4.80 -3.95 -4.38
CA GLU A 149 -3.68 -3.61 -3.50
C GLU A 149 -3.88 -4.14 -2.08
N GLY A 150 -5.11 -4.08 -1.54
CA GLY A 150 -5.45 -4.69 -0.26
C GLY A 150 -5.31 -6.21 -0.27
N VAL A 151 -5.81 -6.87 -1.32
CA VAL A 151 -5.65 -8.34 -1.50
C VAL A 151 -4.19 -8.72 -1.62
N TYR A 152 -3.41 -7.97 -2.39
CA TYR A 152 -1.96 -8.18 -2.54
C TYR A 152 -1.25 -8.15 -1.18
N ALA A 153 -1.53 -7.15 -0.36
CA ALA A 153 -0.97 -7.04 0.99
C ALA A 153 -1.33 -8.24 1.87
N LEU A 154 -2.58 -8.70 1.82
CA LEU A 154 -3.03 -9.87 2.57
C LEU A 154 -2.41 -11.17 2.09
N LEU A 155 -2.19 -11.34 0.79
CA LEU A 155 -1.50 -12.52 0.27
C LEU A 155 -0.05 -12.57 0.76
N HIS A 156 0.65 -11.44 0.82
CA HIS A 156 1.98 -11.35 1.43
C HIS A 156 1.95 -11.69 2.91
N PHE A 157 1.03 -11.09 3.66
CA PHE A 157 0.83 -11.39 5.09
C PHE A 157 0.58 -12.87 5.32
N LEU A 158 -0.38 -13.48 4.63
CA LEU A 158 -0.71 -14.90 4.81
C LEU A 158 0.44 -15.84 4.42
N ASN A 159 1.18 -15.50 3.36
CA ASN A 159 2.35 -16.28 2.99
C ASN A 159 3.45 -16.19 4.05
N TYR A 160 3.73 -14.99 4.55
CA TYR A 160 4.70 -14.77 5.61
C TYR A 160 4.31 -15.53 6.89
N GLU A 161 3.08 -15.39 7.34
CA GLU A 161 2.55 -16.06 8.52
C GLU A 161 2.61 -17.60 8.39
N ARG A 162 2.29 -18.11 7.21
CA ARG A 162 2.37 -19.55 6.91
C ARG A 162 3.81 -20.06 7.00
N LEU A 163 4.79 -19.29 6.50
CA LEU A 163 6.21 -19.64 6.63
C LEU A 163 6.70 -19.65 8.09
N GLN A 164 6.07 -18.85 8.95
CA GLN A 164 6.30 -18.84 10.40
C GLN A 164 5.47 -19.89 11.15
N GLY A 165 4.73 -20.76 10.46
CA GLY A 165 3.86 -21.77 11.04
C GLY A 165 2.53 -21.24 11.60
N ARG A 166 2.21 -19.97 11.39
CA ARG A 166 0.96 -19.34 11.82
C ARG A 166 -0.10 -19.43 10.72
N LYS A 167 -1.36 -19.68 11.10
CA LYS A 167 -2.49 -19.85 10.17
C LYS A 167 -3.60 -18.89 10.50
N HIS A 168 -4.21 -18.32 9.46
CA HIS A 168 -5.30 -17.36 9.56
C HIS A 168 -6.47 -17.77 8.64
N PRO A 169 -7.24 -18.82 9.00
CA PRO A 169 -8.27 -19.39 8.12
C PRO A 169 -9.39 -18.38 7.79
N GLU A 170 -9.70 -17.44 8.69
CA GLU A 170 -10.66 -16.38 8.43
C GLU A 170 -10.20 -15.46 7.31
N TRP A 171 -8.95 -15.04 7.32
CA TRP A 171 -8.36 -14.24 6.25
C TRP A 171 -8.31 -15.01 4.93
N GLU A 172 -7.90 -16.28 4.96
CA GLU A 172 -7.89 -17.13 3.76
C GLU A 172 -9.28 -17.22 3.13
N LYS A 173 -10.31 -17.42 3.94
CA LYS A 173 -11.70 -17.44 3.50
C LYS A 173 -12.15 -16.10 2.90
N ARG A 174 -11.81 -14.98 3.54
CA ARG A 174 -12.15 -13.62 3.05
C ARG A 174 -11.49 -13.33 1.71
N ILE A 175 -10.19 -13.58 1.59
CA ILE A 175 -9.45 -13.37 0.34
C ILE A 175 -10.04 -14.22 -0.79
N LYS A 176 -10.29 -15.51 -0.53
CA LYS A 176 -10.91 -16.38 -1.53
C LYS A 176 -12.24 -15.81 -2.01
N SER A 177 -13.10 -15.36 -1.10
CA SER A 177 -14.38 -14.75 -1.46
C SER A 177 -14.19 -13.49 -2.32
N MET A 178 -13.22 -12.63 -2.02
CA MET A 178 -12.92 -11.43 -2.82
C MET A 178 -12.40 -11.79 -4.22
N LEU A 179 -11.50 -12.75 -4.31
CA LEU A 179 -10.98 -13.21 -5.61
C LEU A 179 -12.09 -13.82 -6.48
N ASP A 180 -13.00 -14.60 -5.88
CA ASP A 180 -14.18 -15.13 -6.58
C ASP A 180 -15.09 -13.98 -7.06
N MET A 181 -15.21 -12.88 -6.32
CA MET A 181 -15.95 -11.69 -6.78
C MET A 181 -15.24 -10.97 -7.93
N PHE A 182 -13.93 -10.82 -7.87
CA PHE A 182 -13.18 -10.23 -8.98
C PHE A 182 -13.37 -11.02 -10.28
N LEU A 183 -13.30 -12.35 -10.21
CA LEU A 183 -13.53 -13.21 -11.37
C LEU A 183 -14.95 -13.05 -11.96
N ARG A 184 -15.96 -12.79 -11.11
CA ARG A 184 -17.34 -12.55 -11.59
C ARG A 184 -17.51 -11.17 -12.23
N LEU A 185 -16.76 -10.17 -11.78
CA LEU A 185 -16.80 -8.81 -12.32
C LEU A 185 -15.98 -8.66 -13.59
N GLN A 186 -15.02 -9.55 -13.82
CA GLN A 186 -14.15 -9.48 -14.98
C GLN A 186 -14.94 -9.79 -16.28
N ASN A 187 -14.86 -8.91 -17.24
CA ASN A 187 -15.41 -9.12 -18.57
C ASN A 187 -14.67 -10.22 -19.32
N LYS A 188 -15.29 -10.76 -20.39
CA LYS A 188 -14.68 -11.83 -21.21
C LYS A 188 -13.36 -11.43 -21.87
N ASP A 189 -13.14 -10.14 -22.10
CA ASP A 189 -11.90 -9.59 -22.65
C ASP A 189 -10.82 -9.31 -21.59
N GLY A 190 -11.09 -9.66 -20.31
CA GLY A 190 -10.19 -9.44 -19.19
C GLY A 190 -10.30 -8.06 -18.53
N SER A 191 -11.06 -7.14 -19.10
CA SER A 191 -11.30 -5.82 -18.52
C SER A 191 -12.25 -5.90 -17.30
N PHE A 192 -12.29 -4.81 -16.53
CA PHE A 192 -13.26 -4.63 -15.45
C PHE A 192 -14.22 -3.48 -15.76
N PRO A 193 -15.47 -3.53 -15.26
CA PRO A 193 -16.40 -2.42 -15.42
C PRO A 193 -15.82 -1.13 -14.78
N ARG A 194 -16.17 0.00 -15.41
CA ARG A 194 -15.80 1.34 -14.91
C ARG A 194 -16.77 1.82 -13.86
#